data_642526aa52fe092f72d81a3eeed109b9
#
_entry.id   642526aa52fe092f72d81a3eeed109b9
#
_cell.length_a   1.000
_cell.length_b   1.000
_cell.length_c   1.000
_cell.angle_alpha   90.00
_cell.angle_beta   90.00
_cell.angle_gamma   90.00
#
_symmetry.space_group_name_H-M   'P 1'
#
loop_
_entity.id
_entity.type
_entity.pdbx_description
1 polymer ?
#
loop_
_entity_poly.entity_id
_entity_poly.type
_entity_poly.pdbx_seq_one_letter_code
_entity_poly.pdbx_strand_id
1 'polypeptide(L)'
;PDPNEIAKEIIIVNVGSSNRTRAEIAEDLKKIKKLEPKVIGFDVIFSDEKNAEEDSILRSELENTENIVLGAYLSNPNRNEFSSIDSSGILSPKPHKIGFTNFVSSDEQSTIRMFAPYSQINGVEISSFSAKVLEISNSAREKELRERRKEVE
;
A
#
# COMPACT_ATOMS: atom_id res chain seq x y z
N PRO A 1 -19.81 -14.64 7.84
CA PRO A 1 -19.97 -14.12 6.49
C PRO A 1 -20.05 -15.30 5.51
N ASP A 2 -20.96 -15.24 4.56
CA ASP A 2 -21.08 -16.23 3.49
C ASP A 2 -19.77 -16.21 2.66
N PRO A 3 -19.07 -17.35 2.49
CA PRO A 3 -17.84 -17.39 1.71
C PRO A 3 -18.05 -17.06 0.22
N ASN A 4 -19.30 -16.99 -0.23
CA ASN A 4 -19.66 -16.58 -1.58
C ASN A 4 -20.05 -15.09 -1.69
N GLU A 5 -20.04 -14.34 -0.60
CA GLU A 5 -20.37 -12.92 -0.60
C GLU A 5 -19.14 -12.12 -1.04
N ILE A 6 -19.15 -11.69 -2.30
CA ILE A 6 -18.12 -10.80 -2.84
C ILE A 6 -18.31 -9.42 -2.23
N ALA A 7 -17.25 -8.89 -1.63
CA ALA A 7 -17.24 -7.53 -1.09
C ALA A 7 -17.48 -6.53 -2.24
N LYS A 8 -18.66 -5.96 -2.31
CA LYS A 8 -19.07 -5.02 -3.38
C LYS A 8 -18.37 -3.67 -3.26
N GLU A 9 -17.78 -3.40 -2.09
CA GLU A 9 -17.07 -2.16 -1.78
C GLU A 9 -15.64 -2.15 -2.34
N ILE A 10 -15.12 -3.31 -2.75
CA ILE A 10 -13.74 -3.43 -3.25
C ILE A 10 -13.78 -3.76 -4.74
N ILE A 11 -13.17 -2.89 -5.54
CA ILE A 11 -12.98 -3.11 -6.98
C ILE A 11 -11.50 -3.32 -7.23
N ILE A 12 -11.15 -4.46 -7.84
CA ILE A 12 -9.78 -4.74 -8.27
C ILE A 12 -9.65 -4.33 -9.72
N VAL A 13 -8.74 -3.39 -9.98
CA VAL A 13 -8.41 -2.94 -11.33
C VAL A 13 -7.08 -3.56 -11.75
N ASN A 14 -7.13 -4.47 -12.70
CA ASN A 14 -5.91 -5.04 -13.30
C ASN A 14 -5.41 -4.08 -14.38
N VAL A 15 -4.25 -3.47 -14.12
CA VAL A 15 -3.60 -2.52 -15.04
C VAL A 15 -2.80 -3.18 -16.16
N GLY A 16 -2.82 -4.50 -16.25
CA GLY A 16 -2.22 -5.25 -17.37
C GLY A 16 -0.76 -5.65 -17.14
N SER A 17 -0.01 -5.82 -18.24
CA SER A 17 1.35 -6.35 -18.20
C SER A 17 2.39 -5.33 -17.71
N SER A 18 3.58 -5.85 -17.32
CA SER A 18 4.74 -5.07 -16.86
C SER A 18 5.36 -4.12 -17.90
N ASN A 19 4.87 -4.15 -19.16
CA ASN A 19 5.42 -3.32 -20.24
C ASN A 19 4.74 -1.96 -20.39
N ARG A 20 3.86 -1.58 -19.48
CA ARG A 20 3.20 -0.29 -19.53
C ARG A 20 4.13 0.85 -19.16
N THR A 21 3.98 1.97 -19.84
CA THR A 21 4.70 3.19 -19.53
C THR A 21 4.12 3.85 -18.27
N ARG A 22 4.91 4.69 -17.61
CA ARG A 22 4.45 5.46 -16.45
C ARG A 22 3.41 6.50 -16.80
N ALA A 23 3.47 7.02 -18.03
CA ALA A 23 2.45 7.93 -18.54
C ALA A 23 1.08 7.23 -18.70
N GLU A 24 1.07 5.99 -19.24
CA GLU A 24 -0.16 5.19 -19.33
C GLU A 24 -0.75 4.87 -17.97
N ILE A 25 0.10 4.59 -16.97
CA ILE A 25 -0.34 4.33 -15.59
C ILE A 25 -0.94 5.60 -14.97
N ALA A 26 -0.33 6.76 -15.21
CA ALA A 26 -0.87 8.04 -14.76
C ALA A 26 -2.24 8.34 -15.38
N GLU A 27 -2.43 8.03 -16.68
CA GLU A 27 -3.73 8.19 -17.33
C GLU A 27 -4.81 7.27 -16.76
N ASP A 28 -4.46 6.04 -16.40
CA ASP A 28 -5.41 5.14 -15.74
C ASP A 28 -5.78 5.63 -14.33
N LEU A 29 -4.81 6.15 -13.58
CA LEU A 29 -5.07 6.77 -12.29
C LEU A 29 -6.05 7.94 -12.42
N LYS A 30 -5.88 8.81 -13.43
CA LYS A 30 -6.85 9.88 -13.73
C LYS A 30 -8.25 9.36 -14.03
N LYS A 31 -8.37 8.23 -14.75
CA LYS A 31 -9.68 7.60 -15.03
C LYS A 31 -10.32 7.07 -13.75
N ILE A 32 -9.53 6.40 -12.89
CA ILE A 32 -10.01 5.86 -11.61
C ILE A 32 -10.48 7.00 -10.70
N LYS A 33 -9.76 8.11 -10.63
CA LYS A 33 -10.14 9.29 -9.83
C LYS A 33 -11.51 9.86 -10.22
N LYS A 34 -11.87 9.81 -11.50
CA LYS A 34 -13.19 10.28 -11.97
C LYS A 34 -14.36 9.45 -11.44
N LEU A 35 -14.10 8.26 -10.91
CA LEU A 35 -15.10 7.41 -10.28
C LEU A 35 -15.30 7.75 -8.79
N GLU A 36 -14.58 8.74 -8.28
CA GLU A 36 -14.65 9.25 -6.90
C GLU A 36 -14.55 8.15 -5.82
N PRO A 37 -13.56 7.23 -5.91
CA PRO A 37 -13.40 6.21 -4.90
C PRO A 37 -13.04 6.83 -3.54
N LYS A 38 -13.48 6.22 -2.44
CA LYS A 38 -13.09 6.66 -1.09
C LYS A 38 -11.59 6.59 -0.87
N VAL A 39 -10.94 5.54 -1.41
CA VAL A 39 -9.51 5.33 -1.36
C VAL A 39 -9.06 4.55 -2.59
N ILE A 40 -7.86 4.84 -3.07
CA ILE A 40 -7.18 4.10 -4.12
C ILE A 40 -6.00 3.37 -3.49
N GLY A 41 -6.04 2.05 -3.47
CA GLY A 41 -4.88 1.22 -3.15
C GLY A 41 -4.06 0.98 -4.42
N PHE A 42 -2.81 1.45 -4.42
CA PHE A 42 -1.93 1.36 -5.58
C PHE A 42 -0.75 0.44 -5.27
N ASP A 43 -0.93 -0.85 -5.54
CA ASP A 43 0.05 -1.90 -5.23
C ASP A 43 1.05 -2.08 -6.38
N VAL A 44 1.81 -1.03 -6.64
CA VAL A 44 2.92 -1.04 -7.60
C VAL A 44 4.12 -0.33 -6.99
N ILE A 45 5.28 -0.99 -7.04
CA ILE A 45 6.54 -0.43 -6.55
C ILE A 45 7.41 -0.07 -7.77
N PHE A 46 7.87 1.17 -7.81
CA PHE A 46 8.77 1.66 -8.84
C PHE A 46 10.17 1.82 -8.25
N SER A 47 11.03 0.84 -8.45
CA SER A 47 12.40 0.82 -7.89
C SER A 47 13.38 1.69 -8.67
N ASP A 48 13.16 1.89 -9.97
CA ASP A 48 14.13 2.51 -10.85
C ASP A 48 13.56 3.70 -11.62
N GLU A 49 14.41 4.70 -11.87
CA GLU A 49 14.13 5.73 -12.86
C GLU A 49 14.16 5.11 -14.25
N LYS A 50 13.18 5.45 -15.10
CA LYS A 50 13.13 4.98 -16.50
C LYS A 50 13.23 6.13 -17.47
N ASN A 51 12.30 7.05 -17.39
CA ASN A 51 12.19 8.20 -18.27
C ASN A 51 11.78 9.41 -17.42
N ALA A 52 12.62 10.44 -17.39
CA ALA A 52 12.43 11.59 -16.52
C ALA A 52 11.09 12.33 -16.75
N GLU A 53 10.62 12.38 -18.00
CA GLU A 53 9.34 13.01 -18.36
C GLU A 53 8.16 12.17 -17.85
N GLU A 54 8.14 10.87 -18.14
CA GLU A 54 7.10 9.96 -17.68
C GLU A 54 7.09 9.82 -16.15
N ASP A 55 8.27 9.78 -15.52
CA ASP A 55 8.44 9.75 -14.07
C ASP A 55 7.84 11.01 -13.43
N SER A 56 8.07 12.18 -14.05
CA SER A 56 7.50 13.44 -13.60
C SER A 56 5.97 13.47 -13.72
N ILE A 57 5.41 12.95 -14.82
CA ILE A 57 3.96 12.86 -15.03
C ILE A 57 3.32 11.98 -13.96
N LEU A 58 3.85 10.78 -13.74
CA LEU A 58 3.30 9.86 -12.74
C LEU A 58 3.46 10.41 -11.32
N ARG A 59 4.62 10.97 -10.97
CA ARG A 59 4.88 11.62 -9.68
C ARG A 59 3.84 12.71 -9.40
N SER A 60 3.65 13.61 -10.35
CA SER A 60 2.67 14.69 -10.22
C SER A 60 1.26 14.16 -9.99
N GLU A 61 0.86 13.10 -10.70
CA GLU A 61 -0.47 12.52 -10.54
C GLU A 61 -0.65 11.84 -9.17
N LEU A 62 0.37 11.12 -8.68
CA LEU A 62 0.36 10.48 -7.36
C LEU A 62 0.32 11.53 -6.24
N GLU A 63 1.09 12.60 -6.34
CA GLU A 63 1.12 13.69 -5.36
C GLU A 63 -0.21 14.45 -5.28
N ASN A 64 -0.86 14.63 -6.44
CA ASN A 64 -2.17 15.30 -6.57
C ASN A 64 -3.37 14.38 -6.25
N THR A 65 -3.11 13.14 -5.81
CA THR A 65 -4.16 12.20 -5.40
C THR A 65 -4.13 12.07 -3.87
N GLU A 66 -5.07 12.74 -3.19
CA GLU A 66 -5.06 12.78 -1.71
C GLU A 66 -5.42 11.45 -1.06
N ASN A 67 -6.37 10.73 -1.64
CA ASN A 67 -6.91 9.47 -1.11
C ASN A 67 -6.24 8.22 -1.69
N ILE A 68 -4.92 8.27 -1.91
CA ILE A 68 -4.13 7.15 -2.43
C ILE A 68 -3.26 6.53 -1.34
N VAL A 69 -3.13 5.21 -1.36
CA VAL A 69 -2.15 4.44 -0.59
C VAL A 69 -1.21 3.74 -1.55
N LEU A 70 0.08 3.93 -1.38
CA LEU A 70 1.12 3.30 -2.19
C LEU A 70 1.68 2.07 -1.49
N GLY A 71 1.87 0.99 -2.23
CA GLY A 71 2.57 -0.19 -1.78
C GLY A 71 4.05 0.09 -1.51
N ALA A 72 4.57 -0.52 -0.45
CA ALA A 72 5.98 -0.47 -0.11
C ALA A 72 6.45 -1.84 0.40
N TYR A 73 7.75 -2.08 0.38
CA TYR A 73 8.36 -3.31 0.83
C TYR A 73 9.16 -3.08 2.10
N LEU A 74 8.94 -3.91 3.13
CA LEU A 74 9.80 -3.91 4.30
C LEU A 74 11.02 -4.77 4.02
N SER A 75 12.19 -4.16 4.08
CA SER A 75 13.47 -4.85 3.97
C SER A 75 13.92 -5.35 5.34
N ASN A 76 14.26 -6.62 5.41
CA ASN A 76 14.77 -7.24 6.62
C ASN A 76 16.15 -7.87 6.36
N PRO A 77 17.25 -7.23 6.73
CA PRO A 77 18.56 -7.85 6.71
C PRO A 77 18.73 -8.93 7.79
N ASN A 78 17.96 -8.87 8.89
CA ASN A 78 17.98 -9.86 9.98
C ASN A 78 16.53 -10.15 10.38
N ARG A 79 16.12 -11.42 10.40
CA ARG A 79 14.73 -11.91 10.53
C ARG A 79 13.86 -11.31 11.66
N ASN A 80 14.44 -10.59 12.61
CA ASN A 80 13.73 -10.07 13.77
C ASN A 80 13.49 -8.55 13.79
N GLU A 81 14.14 -7.80 12.90
CA GLU A 81 14.00 -6.33 12.88
C GLU A 81 13.99 -5.81 11.45
N PHE A 82 12.92 -5.14 11.07
CA PHE A 82 12.88 -4.41 9.80
C PHE A 82 13.75 -3.16 9.91
N SER A 83 14.64 -2.96 8.96
CA SER A 83 15.60 -1.85 8.99
C SER A 83 15.23 -0.71 8.05
N SER A 84 14.45 -0.99 7.02
CA SER A 84 14.04 0.00 6.04
C SER A 84 12.72 -0.33 5.37
N ILE A 85 12.12 0.68 4.80
CA ILE A 85 10.95 0.57 3.93
C ILE A 85 11.36 1.02 2.54
N ASP A 86 11.32 0.08 1.58
CA ASP A 86 11.55 0.37 0.18
C ASP A 86 10.21 0.74 -0.45
N SER A 87 10.02 2.00 -0.64
CA SER A 87 8.92 2.56 -1.40
C SER A 87 9.39 2.94 -2.79
N SER A 88 8.47 3.36 -3.64
CA SER A 88 8.79 3.99 -4.91
C SER A 88 9.51 5.33 -4.71
N GLY A 89 10.74 5.28 -4.16
CA GLY A 89 11.52 6.43 -3.72
C GLY A 89 11.72 7.48 -4.82
N ILE A 90 11.78 7.04 -6.05
CA ILE A 90 11.81 7.88 -7.25
C ILE A 90 10.59 8.79 -7.35
N LEU A 91 9.44 8.31 -6.95
CA LEU A 91 8.19 9.07 -6.96
C LEU A 91 7.98 9.85 -5.67
N SER A 92 8.90 9.73 -4.71
CA SER A 92 8.96 10.47 -3.45
C SER A 92 7.60 10.67 -2.78
N PRO A 93 6.84 9.58 -2.53
CA PRO A 93 5.52 9.71 -1.95
C PRO A 93 5.64 10.26 -0.54
N LYS A 94 4.66 11.05 -0.15
CA LYS A 94 4.56 11.51 1.25
C LYS A 94 4.48 10.29 2.18
N PRO A 95 5.24 10.22 3.27
CA PRO A 95 5.31 9.04 4.16
C PRO A 95 3.94 8.54 4.64
N HIS A 96 2.98 9.44 4.84
CA HIS A 96 1.63 9.10 5.29
C HIS A 96 0.77 8.37 4.24
N LYS A 97 1.22 8.28 3.00
CA LYS A 97 0.54 7.58 1.90
C LYS A 97 1.09 6.19 1.64
N ILE A 98 2.00 5.69 2.46
CA ILE A 98 2.69 4.42 2.26
C ILE A 98 2.15 3.36 3.21
N GLY A 99 2.00 2.14 2.72
CA GLY A 99 1.72 0.94 3.51
C GLY A 99 2.50 -0.26 3.00
N PHE A 100 3.07 -1.08 3.90
CA PHE A 100 3.83 -2.25 3.49
C PHE A 100 2.94 -3.37 2.97
N THR A 101 3.38 -4.07 1.91
CA THR A 101 2.63 -5.12 1.21
C THR A 101 3.11 -6.52 1.54
N ASN A 102 4.33 -6.70 2.02
CA ASN A 102 4.88 -8.01 2.30
C ASN A 102 4.33 -8.61 3.60
N PHE A 103 4.12 -9.92 3.56
CA PHE A 103 3.72 -10.68 4.73
C PHE A 103 4.94 -11.07 5.55
N VAL A 104 4.81 -10.97 6.86
CA VAL A 104 5.82 -11.46 7.79
C VAL A 104 5.57 -12.95 8.03
N SER A 105 6.44 -13.81 7.51
CA SER A 105 6.40 -15.25 7.77
C SER A 105 7.33 -15.59 8.92
N SER A 106 6.85 -16.40 9.85
CA SER A 106 7.65 -16.89 10.98
C SER A 106 8.55 -18.07 10.65
N ASP A 107 8.34 -18.74 9.50
CA ASP A 107 9.10 -19.90 9.08
C ASP A 107 9.39 -19.95 7.57
N GLU A 108 10.38 -20.78 7.19
CA GLU A 108 10.80 -20.95 5.80
C GLU A 108 9.79 -21.73 4.94
N GLN A 109 8.80 -22.35 5.54
CA GLN A 109 7.79 -23.18 4.87
C GLN A 109 6.49 -22.45 4.53
N SER A 110 6.50 -21.12 4.65
CA SER A 110 5.61 -20.16 3.98
C SER A 110 4.09 -20.38 4.05
N THR A 111 3.58 -20.97 5.11
CA THR A 111 2.14 -20.83 5.34
C THR A 111 1.88 -19.55 6.13
N ILE A 112 1.33 -18.53 5.48
CA ILE A 112 0.95 -17.29 6.14
C ILE A 112 -0.27 -17.58 7.02
N ARG A 113 -0.09 -17.54 8.34
CA ARG A 113 -1.14 -17.82 9.32
C ARG A 113 -1.57 -16.59 10.09
N MET A 114 -0.79 -15.51 9.98
CA MET A 114 -1.03 -14.27 10.72
C MET A 114 -0.93 -13.08 9.79
N PHE A 115 -1.79 -12.11 10.01
CA PHE A 115 -1.75 -10.81 9.37
C PHE A 115 -1.25 -9.78 10.40
N ALA A 116 -0.16 -9.10 10.08
CA ALA A 116 0.35 -8.01 10.90
C ALA A 116 -0.15 -6.67 10.32
N PRO A 117 -1.14 -6.02 10.91
CA PRO A 117 -1.65 -4.73 10.40
C PRO A 117 -0.64 -3.61 10.58
N TYR A 118 0.28 -3.73 11.54
CA TYR A 118 1.31 -2.74 11.85
C TYR A 118 2.66 -3.43 12.09
N SER A 119 3.75 -2.72 11.80
CA SER A 119 5.11 -3.13 12.11
C SER A 119 5.91 -1.95 12.65
N GLN A 120 7.07 -2.18 13.22
CA GLN A 120 7.96 -1.12 13.68
C GLN A 120 9.26 -1.10 12.89
N ILE A 121 9.71 0.10 12.52
CA ILE A 121 11.02 0.36 11.92
C ILE A 121 11.68 1.46 12.73
N ASN A 122 12.81 1.15 13.36
CA ASN A 122 13.55 2.11 14.19
C ASN A 122 12.66 2.82 15.23
N GLY A 123 11.74 2.09 15.85
CA GLY A 123 10.81 2.62 16.86
C GLY A 123 9.62 3.42 16.29
N VAL A 124 9.49 3.51 14.97
CA VAL A 124 8.33 4.15 14.32
C VAL A 124 7.35 3.08 13.83
N GLU A 125 6.11 3.18 14.26
CA GLU A 125 5.04 2.29 13.79
C GLU A 125 4.67 2.61 12.34
N ILE A 126 4.62 1.57 11.51
CA ILE A 126 4.23 1.65 10.09
C ILE A 126 3.05 0.72 9.85
N SER A 127 2.04 1.23 9.17
CA SER A 127 0.84 0.46 8.80
C SER A 127 1.13 -0.45 7.61
N SER A 128 0.49 -1.63 7.62
CA SER A 128 0.38 -2.41 6.38
C SER A 128 -0.45 -1.66 5.34
N PHE A 129 -0.32 -2.06 4.08
CA PHE A 129 -1.10 -1.50 2.98
C PHE A 129 -2.62 -1.58 3.26
N SER A 130 -3.10 -2.74 3.70
CA SER A 130 -4.52 -2.93 4.01
C SER A 130 -4.98 -2.08 5.20
N ALA A 131 -4.16 -1.96 6.26
CA ALA A 131 -4.48 -1.11 7.40
C ALA A 131 -4.52 0.37 6.99
N LYS A 132 -3.59 0.81 6.12
CA LYS A 132 -3.57 2.19 5.61
C LYS A 132 -4.75 2.50 4.69
N VAL A 133 -5.15 1.55 3.85
CA VAL A 133 -6.38 1.66 3.05
C VAL A 133 -7.60 1.79 3.94
N LEU A 134 -7.70 0.98 5.01
CA LEU A 134 -8.78 1.06 5.97
C LEU A 134 -8.81 2.39 6.73
N GLU A 135 -7.65 2.90 7.15
CA GLU A 135 -7.50 4.20 7.83
C GLU A 135 -8.12 5.33 7.00
N ILE A 136 -7.85 5.37 5.70
CA ILE A 136 -8.36 6.41 4.80
C ILE A 136 -9.84 6.18 4.47
N SER A 137 -10.25 4.94 4.21
CA SER A 137 -11.62 4.62 3.80
C SER A 137 -12.61 4.61 4.95
N ASN A 138 -12.18 4.24 6.16
CA ASN A 138 -13.01 4.11 7.36
C ASN A 138 -12.18 4.25 8.65
N SER A 139 -11.84 5.48 9.00
CA SER A 139 -11.01 5.80 10.17
C SER A 139 -11.60 5.34 11.52
N ALA A 140 -12.91 5.28 11.63
CA ALA A 140 -13.57 4.77 12.86
C ALA A 140 -13.31 3.28 13.07
N ARG A 141 -13.36 2.49 12.01
CA ARG A 141 -13.09 1.05 12.05
C ARG A 141 -11.61 0.76 12.31
N GLU A 142 -10.73 1.54 11.73
CA GLU A 142 -9.28 1.43 11.98
C GLU A 142 -8.96 1.70 13.45
N LYS A 143 -9.55 2.75 14.03
CA LYS A 143 -9.37 3.08 15.44
C LYS A 143 -9.85 1.95 16.36
N GLU A 144 -11.01 1.35 16.07
CA GLU A 144 -11.53 0.19 16.81
C GLU A 144 -10.52 -0.99 16.78
N LEU A 145 -9.92 -1.27 15.62
CA LEU A 145 -8.93 -2.34 15.49
C LEU A 145 -7.66 -2.05 16.30
N ARG A 146 -7.21 -0.81 16.36
CA ARG A 146 -6.06 -0.40 17.19
C ARG A 146 -6.35 -0.55 18.67
N GLU A 147 -7.54 -0.20 19.11
CA GLU A 147 -7.96 -0.34 20.51
C GLU A 147 -8.00 -1.81 20.93
N ARG A 148 -8.63 -2.67 20.12
CA ARG A 148 -8.67 -4.12 20.38
C ARG A 148 -7.30 -4.77 20.44
N ARG A 149 -6.33 -4.30 19.66
CA ARG A 149 -4.96 -4.81 19.71
C ARG A 149 -4.32 -4.53 21.07
N LYS A 150 -4.50 -3.32 21.62
CA LYS A 150 -3.94 -2.93 22.93
C LYS A 150 -4.51 -3.74 24.09
N GLU A 151 -5.70 -4.32 23.93
CA GLU A 151 -6.32 -5.19 24.93
C GLU A 151 -5.72 -6.59 24.95
N VAL A 152 -4.99 -7.00 23.94
CA VAL A 152 -4.43 -8.35 23.74
C VAL A 152 -2.91 -8.40 23.97
N GLU A 153 -2.22 -7.28 23.90
CA GLU A 153 -0.80 -7.10 24.25
C GLU A 153 -0.63 -6.91 25.76
#